data_aea831bd0ae6ebbf4f89e3055260c410
#
_entry.id   aea831bd0ae6ebbf4f89e3055260c410
#
_cell.length_a   1.000
_cell.length_b   1.000
_cell.length_c   1.000
_cell.angle_alpha   90.00
_cell.angle_beta   90.00
_cell.angle_gamma   90.00
#
_symmetry.space_group_name_H-M   'P 1'
#
loop_
_entity.id
_entity.type
_entity.pdbx_description
1 polymer ?
#
loop_
_entity_poly.entity_id
_entity_poly.type
_entity_poly.pdbx_seq_one_letter_code
_entity_poly.pdbx_strand_id
1 'polypeptide(L)'
;MRPLVRHTIVGFVAMVGAMALAVASDSDPVVGTWQLDAAKSTFTNSPAVKSQTRTYTQSGPSITVVIKTVGADGKEATTQTTYQLDGKDYPVTGSTQYDSISGKQVNPRTASFTLKKGGTAVGTTTRTVSKDGKHLTSKSSSTSANGAKSESVMVFDKQ
;
A
#
# COMPACT_ATOMS: atom_id res chain seq x y z
N MET A 1 -13.59 84.61 3.09
CA MET A 1 -12.85 83.59 2.33
C MET A 1 -12.46 82.49 3.29
N ARG A 2 -13.08 81.33 3.23
CA ARG A 2 -12.77 80.13 4.07
C ARG A 2 -12.20 79.06 3.14
N PRO A 3 -11.04 78.45 3.44
CA PRO A 3 -10.54 77.35 2.57
C PRO A 3 -11.22 76.01 2.95
N LEU A 4 -11.60 75.24 1.91
CA LEU A 4 -12.09 73.89 2.00
C LEU A 4 -10.93 72.95 2.34
N VAL A 5 -11.10 72.20 3.45
CA VAL A 5 -10.23 71.09 3.80
C VAL A 5 -10.73 69.83 3.06
N ARG A 6 -9.92 69.30 2.12
CA ARG A 6 -10.16 68.04 1.46
C ARG A 6 -9.65 66.90 2.35
N HIS A 7 -10.54 66.06 2.85
CA HIS A 7 -10.17 64.81 3.56
C HIS A 7 -9.94 63.71 2.54
N THR A 8 -8.71 63.26 2.42
CA THR A 8 -8.33 62.09 1.63
C THR A 8 -8.52 60.85 2.51
N ILE A 9 -9.50 59.99 2.18
CA ILE A 9 -9.71 58.70 2.82
C ILE A 9 -8.76 57.69 2.18
N VAL A 10 -7.73 57.25 2.92
CA VAL A 10 -6.84 56.15 2.53
C VAL A 10 -7.55 54.85 2.90
N GLY A 11 -8.05 54.14 1.90
CA GLY A 11 -8.62 52.82 2.06
C GLY A 11 -7.55 51.77 2.31
N PHE A 12 -7.56 51.19 3.49
CA PHE A 12 -6.68 50.04 3.88
C PHE A 12 -7.34 48.75 3.38
N VAL A 13 -6.87 48.19 2.27
CA VAL A 13 -7.29 46.87 1.80
C VAL A 13 -6.54 45.81 2.61
N ALA A 14 -7.20 45.20 3.55
CA ALA A 14 -6.67 44.05 4.29
C ALA A 14 -6.73 42.81 3.39
N MET A 15 -5.60 42.39 2.87
CA MET A 15 -5.43 41.13 2.16
C MET A 15 -5.43 39.97 3.18
N VAL A 16 -6.57 39.31 3.33
CA VAL A 16 -6.66 38.08 4.11
C VAL A 16 -6.07 36.94 3.27
N GLY A 17 -4.78 36.63 3.48
CA GLY A 17 -4.14 35.46 2.90
C GLY A 17 -4.70 34.21 3.56
N ALA A 18 -5.48 33.42 2.83
CA ALA A 18 -5.86 32.09 3.25
C ALA A 18 -4.63 31.17 3.23
N MET A 19 -4.00 30.95 4.38
CA MET A 19 -3.02 29.88 4.57
C MET A 19 -3.77 28.55 4.48
N ALA A 20 -3.68 27.87 3.34
CA ALA A 20 -4.07 26.48 3.25
C ALA A 20 -3.09 25.67 4.10
N LEU A 21 -3.56 25.19 5.25
CA LEU A 21 -2.86 24.18 6.04
C LEU A 21 -2.82 22.91 5.19
N ALA A 22 -1.69 22.63 4.57
CA ALA A 22 -1.41 21.33 3.99
C ALA A 22 -1.38 20.33 5.16
N VAL A 23 -2.45 19.55 5.31
CA VAL A 23 -2.47 18.40 6.22
C VAL A 23 -1.49 17.41 5.60
N ALA A 24 -0.29 17.31 6.17
CA ALA A 24 0.64 16.25 5.83
C ALA A 24 -0.06 14.93 6.18
N SER A 25 -0.46 14.18 5.16
CA SER A 25 -0.95 12.81 5.36
C SER A 25 0.24 12.00 5.86
N ASP A 26 0.16 11.48 7.10
CA ASP A 26 1.19 10.60 7.63
C ASP A 26 1.40 9.43 6.65
N SER A 27 2.66 9.22 6.29
CA SER A 27 3.03 8.14 5.37
C SER A 27 2.71 6.78 6.00
N ASP A 28 2.05 5.88 5.25
CA ASP A 28 1.83 4.50 5.71
C ASP A 28 3.18 3.88 6.06
N PRO A 29 3.34 3.25 7.24
CA PRO A 29 4.59 2.62 7.67
C PRO A 29 5.17 1.62 6.67
N VAL A 30 4.37 1.11 5.74
CA VAL A 30 4.82 0.19 4.69
C VAL A 30 5.68 0.86 3.63
N VAL A 31 5.62 2.18 3.48
CA VAL A 31 6.36 2.90 2.42
C VAL A 31 7.86 2.62 2.54
N GLY A 32 8.46 2.25 1.42
CA GLY A 32 9.86 1.87 1.28
C GLY A 32 10.07 0.57 0.52
N THR A 33 11.29 0.08 0.53
CA THR A 33 11.69 -1.16 -0.14
C THR A 33 11.92 -2.25 0.90
N TRP A 34 11.44 -3.44 0.60
CA TRP A 34 11.44 -4.60 1.49
C TRP A 34 12.00 -5.82 0.75
N GLN A 35 12.98 -6.49 1.34
CA GLN A 35 13.61 -7.69 0.80
C GLN A 35 13.17 -8.92 1.60
N LEU A 36 12.74 -9.99 0.91
CA LEU A 36 12.35 -11.24 1.54
C LEU A 36 13.50 -11.86 2.33
N ASP A 37 13.24 -12.18 3.59
CA ASP A 37 14.05 -13.11 4.39
C ASP A 37 13.45 -14.53 4.23
N ALA A 38 14.03 -15.29 3.31
CA ALA A 38 13.55 -16.62 3.00
C ALA A 38 13.72 -17.59 4.19
N ALA A 39 14.71 -17.37 5.05
CA ALA A 39 14.97 -18.22 6.21
C ALA A 39 13.90 -18.07 7.31
N LYS A 40 13.27 -16.90 7.40
CA LYS A 40 12.17 -16.60 8.33
C LYS A 40 10.77 -16.81 7.72
N SER A 41 10.72 -17.21 6.44
CA SER A 41 9.47 -17.37 5.70
C SER A 41 9.05 -18.85 5.63
N THR A 42 7.73 -19.09 5.62
CA THR A 42 7.16 -20.45 5.53
C THR A 42 6.12 -20.50 4.41
N PHE A 43 6.08 -21.65 3.72
CA PHE A 43 5.18 -21.91 2.61
C PHE A 43 4.56 -23.30 2.81
N THR A 44 3.23 -23.35 2.98
CA THR A 44 2.46 -24.59 3.13
C THR A 44 1.56 -24.77 1.92
N ASN A 45 1.76 -25.84 1.17
CA ASN A 45 1.04 -26.10 -0.10
C ASN A 45 1.09 -24.90 -1.07
N SER A 46 2.13 -24.08 -0.96
CA SER A 46 2.36 -22.88 -1.79
C SER A 46 3.75 -23.00 -2.40
N PRO A 47 3.95 -22.58 -3.67
CA PRO A 47 5.26 -22.56 -4.26
C PRO A 47 6.22 -21.71 -3.43
N ALA A 48 7.39 -22.27 -3.13
CA ALA A 48 8.44 -21.53 -2.44
C ALA A 48 8.95 -20.37 -3.33
N VAL A 49 9.31 -19.28 -2.70
CA VAL A 49 9.89 -18.09 -3.35
C VAL A 49 11.37 -18.02 -3.01
N LYS A 50 12.20 -17.99 -4.05
CA LYS A 50 13.66 -17.88 -3.90
C LYS A 50 14.08 -16.48 -3.42
N SER A 51 13.49 -15.45 -4.04
CA SER A 51 13.67 -14.06 -3.59
C SER A 51 12.45 -13.24 -3.97
N GLN A 52 12.18 -12.20 -3.18
CA GLN A 52 11.13 -11.23 -3.51
C GLN A 52 11.52 -9.86 -2.97
N THR A 53 11.35 -8.84 -3.80
CA THR A 53 11.48 -7.44 -3.41
C THR A 53 10.13 -6.77 -3.57
N ARG A 54 9.69 -6.02 -2.56
CA ARG A 54 8.47 -5.20 -2.59
C ARG A 54 8.84 -3.75 -2.40
N THR A 55 8.46 -2.90 -3.34
CA THR A 55 8.64 -1.45 -3.23
C THR A 55 7.28 -0.79 -3.13
N TYR A 56 7.05 -0.09 -2.03
CA TYR A 56 5.83 0.66 -1.77
C TYR A 56 6.12 2.16 -1.85
N THR A 57 5.30 2.88 -2.61
CA THR A 57 5.29 4.33 -2.68
C THR A 57 3.88 4.84 -2.37
N GLN A 58 3.77 6.07 -1.87
CA GLN A 58 2.48 6.68 -1.53
C GLN A 58 2.35 8.04 -2.18
N SER A 59 1.15 8.32 -2.71
CA SER A 59 0.75 9.64 -3.21
C SER A 59 -0.66 9.93 -2.71
N GLY A 60 -0.77 10.86 -1.76
CA GLY A 60 -2.04 11.11 -1.05
C GLY A 60 -2.55 9.81 -0.38
N PRO A 61 -3.82 9.43 -0.59
CA PRO A 61 -4.40 8.20 -0.03
C PRO A 61 -4.00 6.94 -0.80
N SER A 62 -3.36 7.06 -1.96
CA SER A 62 -3.05 5.95 -2.85
C SER A 62 -1.67 5.37 -2.58
N ILE A 63 -1.60 4.05 -2.44
CA ILE A 63 -0.36 3.28 -2.27
C ILE A 63 -0.14 2.47 -3.54
N THR A 64 1.04 2.60 -4.14
CA THR A 64 1.49 1.77 -5.26
C THR A 64 2.50 0.76 -4.73
N VAL A 65 2.32 -0.52 -5.07
CA VAL A 65 3.29 -1.57 -4.80
C VAL A 65 3.75 -2.22 -6.09
N VAL A 66 5.06 -2.39 -6.21
CA VAL A 66 5.71 -3.22 -7.23
C VAL A 66 6.36 -4.40 -6.50
N ILE A 67 6.01 -5.61 -6.90
CA ILE A 67 6.52 -6.87 -6.34
C ILE A 67 7.31 -7.58 -7.43
N LYS A 68 8.61 -7.73 -7.24
CA LYS A 68 9.48 -8.55 -8.10
C LYS A 68 9.76 -9.86 -7.38
N THR A 69 9.42 -10.96 -8.01
CA THR A 69 9.54 -12.31 -7.44
C THR A 69 10.39 -13.19 -8.33
N VAL A 70 11.29 -13.95 -7.73
CA VAL A 70 11.99 -15.08 -8.36
C VAL A 70 11.46 -16.36 -7.70
N GLY A 71 10.79 -17.19 -8.48
CA GLY A 71 10.27 -18.47 -8.02
C GLY A 71 11.38 -19.49 -7.73
N ALA A 72 11.03 -20.61 -7.12
CA ALA A 72 11.94 -21.72 -6.88
C ALA A 72 12.53 -22.30 -8.19
N ASP A 73 11.76 -22.21 -9.28
CA ASP A 73 12.14 -22.60 -10.64
C ASP A 73 13.06 -21.56 -11.33
N GLY A 74 13.38 -20.45 -10.67
CA GLY A 74 14.20 -19.36 -11.19
C GLY A 74 13.48 -18.39 -12.11
N LYS A 75 12.16 -18.58 -12.35
CA LYS A 75 11.38 -17.67 -13.18
C LYS A 75 11.11 -16.37 -12.43
N GLU A 76 11.21 -15.28 -13.17
CA GLU A 76 10.91 -13.94 -12.67
C GLU A 76 9.48 -13.54 -12.99
N ALA A 77 8.83 -12.87 -12.07
CA ALA A 77 7.52 -12.27 -12.24
C ALA A 77 7.49 -10.89 -11.57
N THR A 78 6.79 -9.95 -12.19
CA THR A 78 6.54 -8.62 -11.61
C THR A 78 5.04 -8.42 -11.50
N THR A 79 4.57 -8.17 -10.29
CA THR A 79 3.18 -7.83 -9.99
C THR A 79 3.11 -6.38 -9.54
N GLN A 80 2.11 -5.65 -10.02
CA GLN A 80 1.92 -4.24 -9.65
C GLN A 80 0.46 -3.93 -9.40
N THR A 81 0.20 -3.06 -8.43
CA THR A 81 -1.12 -2.47 -8.19
C THR A 81 -0.99 -1.11 -7.53
N THR A 82 -1.95 -0.24 -7.78
CA THR A 82 -2.18 1.00 -7.02
C THR A 82 -3.54 0.89 -6.36
N TYR A 83 -3.61 1.07 -5.05
CA TYR A 83 -4.82 0.87 -4.26
C TYR A 83 -4.93 1.89 -3.13
N GLN A 84 -6.13 1.99 -2.56
CA GLN A 84 -6.40 2.67 -1.30
C GLN A 84 -6.93 1.66 -0.27
N LEU A 85 -6.90 2.00 1.01
CA LEU A 85 -7.40 1.13 2.08
C LEU A 85 -8.87 1.45 2.43
N ASP A 86 -9.69 1.67 1.39
CA ASP A 86 -11.11 2.06 1.46
C ASP A 86 -12.09 0.90 1.25
N GLY A 87 -11.57 -0.31 1.02
CA GLY A 87 -12.34 -1.53 0.81
C GLY A 87 -12.91 -1.72 -0.60
N LYS A 88 -12.59 -0.83 -1.54
CA LYS A 88 -12.94 -1.00 -2.96
C LYS A 88 -11.97 -1.93 -3.66
N ASP A 89 -12.40 -2.44 -4.82
CA ASP A 89 -11.57 -3.30 -5.66
C ASP A 89 -10.63 -2.46 -6.53
N TYR A 90 -9.36 -2.86 -6.57
CA TYR A 90 -8.31 -2.23 -7.37
C TYR A 90 -7.64 -3.28 -8.27
N PRO A 91 -7.36 -2.95 -9.53
CA PRO A 91 -6.79 -3.90 -10.48
C PRO A 91 -5.34 -4.25 -10.11
N VAL A 92 -4.98 -5.49 -10.41
CA VAL A 92 -3.61 -6.02 -10.28
C VAL A 92 -3.13 -6.49 -11.64
N THR A 93 -1.91 -6.13 -11.99
CA THR A 93 -1.25 -6.58 -13.21
C THR A 93 -0.09 -7.51 -12.88
N GLY A 94 0.23 -8.42 -13.81
CA GLY A 94 1.38 -9.34 -13.70
C GLY A 94 1.15 -10.54 -12.78
N SER A 95 -0.03 -10.73 -12.21
CA SER A 95 -0.37 -11.95 -11.45
C SER A 95 -1.30 -12.85 -12.27
N THR A 96 -1.04 -14.16 -12.23
CA THR A 96 -1.92 -15.18 -12.79
C THR A 96 -2.96 -15.71 -11.80
N GLN A 97 -2.73 -15.49 -10.51
CA GLN A 97 -3.54 -16.04 -9.42
C GLN A 97 -4.75 -15.15 -9.08
N TYR A 98 -4.60 -13.84 -9.19
CA TYR A 98 -5.66 -12.85 -8.92
C TYR A 98 -5.48 -11.63 -9.83
N ASP A 99 -6.55 -10.91 -10.09
CA ASP A 99 -6.60 -9.74 -10.98
C ASP A 99 -7.08 -8.47 -10.30
N SER A 100 -7.55 -8.59 -9.07
CA SER A 100 -7.92 -7.45 -8.25
C SER A 100 -7.72 -7.71 -6.75
N ILE A 101 -7.57 -6.63 -5.99
CA ILE A 101 -7.50 -6.65 -4.53
C ILE A 101 -8.43 -5.59 -3.95
N SER A 102 -8.95 -5.87 -2.74
CA SER A 102 -9.58 -4.85 -1.90
C SER A 102 -8.92 -4.84 -0.54
N GLY A 103 -8.53 -3.66 -0.06
CA GLY A 103 -7.77 -3.49 1.18
C GLY A 103 -8.51 -2.66 2.22
N LYS A 104 -8.33 -3.00 3.49
CA LYS A 104 -8.79 -2.20 4.63
C LYS A 104 -7.71 -2.06 5.67
N GLN A 105 -7.62 -0.87 6.25
CA GLN A 105 -6.78 -0.63 7.42
C GLN A 105 -7.39 -1.34 8.63
N VAL A 106 -6.60 -2.13 9.34
CA VAL A 106 -6.99 -2.82 10.59
C VAL A 106 -6.52 -1.99 11.80
N ASN A 107 -5.28 -1.52 11.73
CA ASN A 107 -4.66 -0.61 12.70
C ASN A 107 -3.51 0.15 12.01
N PRO A 108 -2.84 1.13 12.65
CA PRO A 108 -1.82 1.96 11.98
C PRO A 108 -0.68 1.20 11.30
N ARG A 109 -0.44 -0.06 11.65
CA ARG A 109 0.64 -0.89 11.07
C ARG A 109 0.14 -2.16 10.39
N THR A 110 -1.16 -2.40 10.37
CA THR A 110 -1.74 -3.63 9.81
C THR A 110 -2.84 -3.30 8.82
N ALA A 111 -2.77 -3.89 7.64
CA ALA A 111 -3.82 -3.85 6.63
C ALA A 111 -4.20 -5.28 6.20
N SER A 112 -5.48 -5.50 5.93
CA SER A 112 -6.02 -6.77 5.43
C SER A 112 -6.52 -6.58 4.00
N PHE A 113 -6.28 -7.59 3.17
CA PHE A 113 -6.63 -7.59 1.75
C PHE A 113 -7.41 -8.84 1.39
N THR A 114 -8.42 -8.68 0.54
CA THR A 114 -9.07 -9.78 -0.18
C THR A 114 -8.51 -9.84 -1.59
N LEU A 115 -8.05 -11.01 -2.02
CA LEU A 115 -7.57 -11.28 -3.37
C LEU A 115 -8.73 -11.84 -4.20
N LYS A 116 -8.96 -11.31 -5.39
CA LYS A 116 -10.07 -11.71 -6.24
C LYS A 116 -9.58 -12.10 -7.62
N LYS A 117 -10.28 -13.04 -8.25
CA LYS A 117 -10.11 -13.46 -9.64
C LYS A 117 -11.46 -13.46 -10.34
N GLY A 118 -11.62 -12.63 -11.38
CA GLY A 118 -12.91 -12.47 -12.05
C GLY A 118 -14.05 -12.06 -11.09
N GLY A 119 -13.76 -11.20 -10.09
CA GLY A 119 -14.70 -10.75 -9.06
C GLY A 119 -14.93 -11.74 -7.91
N THR A 120 -14.44 -12.98 -7.98
CA THR A 120 -14.58 -13.99 -6.93
C THR A 120 -13.40 -13.95 -5.98
N ALA A 121 -13.63 -13.98 -4.66
CA ALA A 121 -12.58 -14.05 -3.67
C ALA A 121 -11.85 -15.41 -3.75
N VAL A 122 -10.54 -15.37 -3.93
CA VAL A 122 -9.66 -16.54 -4.03
C VAL A 122 -8.66 -16.63 -2.89
N GLY A 123 -8.56 -15.60 -2.07
CA GLY A 123 -7.64 -15.59 -0.93
C GLY A 123 -7.69 -14.30 -0.14
N THR A 124 -6.92 -14.30 0.93
CA THR A 124 -6.73 -13.14 1.81
C THR A 124 -5.25 -12.95 2.11
N THR A 125 -4.86 -11.72 2.40
CA THR A 125 -3.51 -11.39 2.86
C THR A 125 -3.62 -10.37 3.99
N THR A 126 -2.89 -10.58 5.08
CA THR A 126 -2.69 -9.59 6.13
C THR A 126 -1.25 -9.13 6.11
N ARG A 127 -1.05 -7.82 5.99
CA ARG A 127 0.25 -7.16 6.01
C ARG A 127 0.43 -6.43 7.34
N THR A 128 1.56 -6.66 8.01
CA THR A 128 1.89 -6.01 9.29
C THR A 128 3.32 -5.51 9.27
N VAL A 129 3.51 -4.21 9.54
CA VAL A 129 4.83 -3.61 9.79
C VAL A 129 5.13 -3.69 11.28
N SER A 130 6.35 -4.11 11.64
CA SER A 130 6.80 -4.18 13.04
C SER A 130 6.83 -2.78 13.70
N LYS A 131 6.82 -2.77 15.03
CA LYS A 131 6.80 -1.51 15.81
C LYS A 131 8.03 -0.62 15.54
N ASP A 132 9.18 -1.24 15.28
CA ASP A 132 10.43 -0.56 14.97
C ASP A 132 10.55 -0.16 13.48
N GLY A 133 9.56 -0.53 12.65
CA GLY A 133 9.53 -0.22 11.22
C GLY A 133 10.54 -1.00 10.37
N LYS A 134 11.21 -2.01 10.92
CA LYS A 134 12.30 -2.73 10.25
C LYS A 134 11.87 -4.02 9.56
N HIS A 135 10.74 -4.60 9.98
CA HIS A 135 10.23 -5.86 9.45
C HIS A 135 8.82 -5.71 8.92
N LEU A 136 8.54 -6.37 7.80
CA LEU A 136 7.21 -6.52 7.22
C LEU A 136 6.84 -7.98 7.21
N THR A 137 5.71 -8.35 7.80
CA THR A 137 5.16 -9.70 7.73
C THR A 137 3.92 -9.70 6.83
N SER A 138 3.87 -10.62 5.87
CA SER A 138 2.73 -10.85 4.99
C SER A 138 2.24 -12.28 5.20
N LYS A 139 1.04 -12.44 5.80
CA LYS A 139 0.36 -13.73 5.97
C LYS A 139 -0.70 -13.86 4.90
N SER A 140 -0.59 -14.87 4.05
CA SER A 140 -1.54 -15.10 2.96
C SER A 140 -2.16 -16.49 3.09
N SER A 141 -3.44 -16.57 2.78
CA SER A 141 -4.19 -17.82 2.62
C SER A 141 -4.99 -17.76 1.32
N SER A 142 -4.96 -18.81 0.53
CA SER A 142 -5.74 -18.92 -0.70
C SER A 142 -6.34 -20.31 -0.84
N THR A 143 -7.43 -20.39 -1.60
CA THR A 143 -8.10 -21.64 -1.93
C THR A 143 -8.18 -21.72 -3.46
N SER A 144 -7.61 -22.77 -4.02
CA SER A 144 -7.67 -23.03 -5.45
C SER A 144 -9.04 -23.57 -5.87
N ALA A 145 -9.33 -23.60 -7.18
CA ALA A 145 -10.61 -24.04 -7.71
C ALA A 145 -10.98 -25.50 -7.33
N ASN A 146 -9.98 -26.35 -7.07
CA ASN A 146 -10.18 -27.73 -6.59
C ASN A 146 -10.32 -27.84 -5.07
N GLY A 147 -10.42 -26.71 -4.34
CA GLY A 147 -10.58 -26.69 -2.89
C GLY A 147 -9.27 -26.83 -2.08
N ALA A 148 -8.12 -26.97 -2.73
CA ALA A 148 -6.84 -27.05 -2.04
C ALA A 148 -6.48 -25.71 -1.39
N LYS A 149 -6.13 -25.74 -0.10
CA LYS A 149 -5.69 -24.56 0.65
C LYS A 149 -4.18 -24.42 0.58
N SER A 150 -3.73 -23.20 0.38
CA SER A 150 -2.33 -22.82 0.47
C SER A 150 -2.15 -21.66 1.45
N GLU A 151 -1.07 -21.70 2.20
CA GLU A 151 -0.75 -20.66 3.18
C GLU A 151 0.71 -20.25 3.03
N SER A 152 0.99 -18.99 3.31
CA SER A 152 2.37 -18.50 3.41
C SER A 152 2.49 -17.43 4.48
N VAL A 153 3.62 -17.47 5.18
CA VAL A 153 4.07 -16.38 6.05
C VAL A 153 5.40 -15.91 5.49
N MET A 154 5.40 -14.72 4.92
CA MET A 154 6.60 -14.11 4.35
C MET A 154 7.07 -12.98 5.26
N VAL A 155 8.33 -13.00 5.63
CA VAL A 155 8.99 -11.98 6.43
C VAL A 155 9.97 -11.22 5.54
N PHE A 156 9.97 -9.91 5.66
CA PHE A 156 10.83 -9.02 4.88
C PHE A 156 11.56 -8.08 5.80
N ASP A 157 12.79 -7.75 5.44
CA ASP A 157 13.61 -6.73 6.08
C ASP A 157 13.59 -5.45 5.24
N LYS A 158 13.51 -4.30 5.92
CA LYS A 158 13.54 -2.99 5.27
C LYS A 158 14.94 -2.69 4.76
N GLN A 159 15.03 -2.13 3.54
CA GLN A 159 16.26 -1.72 2.90
C GLN A 159 16.53 -0.23 3.09
#